data_25720f44d5a4803be51db2ab3ec5de22
#
_entry.id   25720f44d5a4803be51db2ab3ec5de22
#
_cell.length_a   1.000
_cell.length_b   1.000
_cell.length_c   1.000
_cell.angle_alpha   90.00
_cell.angle_beta   90.00
_cell.angle_gamma   90.00
#
_symmetry.space_group_name_H-M   'P 1'
#
loop_
_entity.id
_entity.type
_entity.pdbx_description
1 polymer ?
#
loop_
_entity_poly.entity_id
_entity_poly.type
_entity_poly.pdbx_seq_one_letter_code
_entity_poly.pdbx_strand_id
1 'polypeptide(L)' 'MSQKKLNTLVSTLDGIFIGFLGGYGIITVGSYWIFHVAILIGALLFLMGMHEIMFDWKKED' A
#
# COMPACT_ATOMS: atom_id res chain seq x y z
N MET A 1 -2.34 4.46 20.72
CA MET A 1 -1.53 3.89 19.60
C MET A 1 -0.35 4.80 19.33
N SER A 2 0.83 4.23 19.13
CA SER A 2 2.02 5.04 18.87
C SER A 2 1.95 5.66 17.46
N GLN A 3 2.65 6.78 17.29
CA GLN A 3 2.70 7.47 16.00
C GLN A 3 3.26 6.57 14.90
N LYS A 4 4.24 5.74 15.25
CA LYS A 4 4.85 4.83 14.30
C LYS A 4 3.85 3.78 13.80
N LYS A 5 3.06 3.20 14.70
CA LYS A 5 2.04 2.23 14.33
C LYS A 5 0.96 2.87 13.46
N LEU A 6 0.56 4.08 13.80
CA LEU A 6 -0.43 4.81 13.01
C LEU A 6 0.08 5.05 11.60
N ASN A 7 1.34 5.51 11.46
CA ASN A 7 1.93 5.75 10.16
C ASN A 7 2.00 4.47 9.32
N THR A 8 2.36 3.35 9.96
CA THR A 8 2.43 2.06 9.27
C THR A 8 1.06 1.64 8.74
N LEU A 9 0.01 1.79 9.56
CA LEU A 9 -1.34 1.47 9.15
C LEU A 9 -1.80 2.35 7.99
N VAL A 10 -1.54 3.64 8.07
CA VAL A 10 -1.93 4.58 7.01
C VAL A 10 -1.21 4.24 5.71
N SER A 11 0.09 3.95 5.76
CA SER A 11 0.86 3.57 4.57
C SER A 11 0.32 2.30 3.94
N THR A 12 0.00 1.30 4.76
CA THR A 12 -0.56 0.04 4.26
C THR A 12 -1.90 0.26 3.58
N LEU A 13 -2.77 1.05 4.20
CA LEU A 13 -4.08 1.36 3.61
C LEU A 13 -3.93 2.17 2.33
N ASP A 14 -3.01 3.13 2.29
CA ASP A 14 -2.74 3.89 1.07
C ASP A 14 -2.28 2.98 -0.05
N GLY A 15 -1.41 2.01 0.26
CA GLY A 15 -0.93 1.06 -0.73
C GLY A 15 -2.08 0.25 -1.34
N ILE A 16 -2.97 -0.25 -0.49
CA ILE A 16 -4.15 -0.99 -0.95
C ILE A 16 -5.04 -0.10 -1.82
N PHE A 17 -5.27 1.13 -1.38
CA PHE A 17 -6.13 2.08 -2.09
C PHE A 17 -5.56 2.44 -3.45
N ILE A 18 -4.27 2.75 -3.52
CA ILE A 18 -3.61 3.11 -4.78
C ILE A 18 -3.62 1.92 -5.73
N GLY A 19 -3.31 0.72 -5.24
CA GLY A 19 -3.33 -0.49 -6.06
C GLY A 19 -4.73 -0.77 -6.60
N PHE A 20 -5.74 -0.58 -5.78
CA PHE A 20 -7.13 -0.79 -6.17
C PHE A 20 -7.56 0.20 -7.25
N LEU A 21 -7.21 1.47 -7.09
CA LEU A 21 -7.51 2.49 -8.08
C LEU A 21 -6.82 2.21 -9.40
N GLY A 22 -5.56 1.78 -9.35
CA GLY A 22 -4.83 1.41 -10.57
C GLY A 22 -5.48 0.25 -11.29
N GLY A 23 -5.86 -0.80 -10.56
CA GLY A 23 -6.55 -1.95 -11.15
C GLY A 23 -7.89 -1.58 -11.74
N TYR A 24 -8.66 -0.78 -11.02
CA TYR A 24 -9.95 -0.30 -11.51
C TYR A 24 -9.80 0.54 -12.77
N GLY A 25 -8.77 1.40 -12.81
CA GLY A 25 -8.49 2.21 -13.98
C GLY A 25 -8.19 1.37 -15.21
N ILE A 26 -7.42 0.29 -15.06
CA ILE A 26 -7.10 -0.61 -16.16
C ILE A 26 -8.38 -1.27 -16.70
N ILE A 27 -9.27 -1.68 -15.82
CA ILE A 27 -10.51 -2.35 -16.21
C ILE A 27 -11.47 -1.39 -16.90
N THR A 28 -11.58 -0.15 -16.44
CA THR A 28 -12.59 0.80 -16.92
C THR A 28 -12.11 1.68 -18.06
N VAL A 29 -10.87 2.14 -18.01
CA VAL A 29 -10.33 3.09 -18.97
C VAL A 29 -9.43 2.41 -20.00
N GLY A 30 -8.62 1.48 -19.56
CA GLY A 30 -7.70 0.77 -20.43
C GLY A 30 -6.33 0.62 -19.79
N SER A 31 -5.48 -0.14 -20.48
CA SER A 31 -4.16 -0.48 -19.96
C SER A 31 -3.16 0.63 -20.29
N TYR A 32 -3.16 1.69 -19.50
CA TYR A 32 -2.20 2.77 -19.60
C TYR A 32 -1.04 2.54 -18.64
N TRP A 33 0.14 3.00 -19.05
CA TRP A 33 1.34 2.81 -18.24
C TRP A 33 1.21 3.44 -16.84
N ILE A 34 0.46 4.54 -16.72
CA ILE A 34 0.30 5.22 -15.44
C ILE A 34 -0.43 4.34 -14.41
N PHE A 35 -1.39 3.52 -14.87
CA PHE A 35 -2.08 2.60 -13.97
C PHE A 35 -1.17 1.47 -13.49
N HIS A 36 -0.29 1.01 -14.36
CA HIS A 36 0.71 0.01 -13.97
C HIS A 36 1.68 0.56 -12.93
N VAL A 37 2.11 1.81 -13.10
CA VAL A 37 2.96 2.49 -12.11
C VAL A 37 2.23 2.60 -10.77
N ALA A 38 0.96 2.96 -10.79
CA ALA A 38 0.16 3.07 -9.57
C ALA A 38 0.06 1.72 -8.85
N ILE A 39 -0.17 0.65 -9.58
CA ILE A 39 -0.23 -0.70 -8.99
C ILE A 39 1.13 -1.07 -8.37
N LEU A 40 2.23 -0.76 -9.05
CA LEU A 40 3.56 -1.03 -8.53
C LEU A 40 3.82 -0.28 -7.23
N ILE A 41 3.50 1.01 -7.20
CA ILE A 41 3.68 1.83 -6.01
C ILE A 41 2.81 1.29 -4.87
N GLY A 42 1.56 0.98 -5.16
CA GLY A 42 0.65 0.43 -4.16
C GLY A 42 1.15 -0.89 -3.59
N ALA A 43 1.65 -1.78 -4.46
CA ALA A 43 2.20 -3.07 -4.03
C ALA A 43 3.42 -2.87 -3.13
N LEU A 44 4.32 -1.95 -3.49
CA LEU A 44 5.50 -1.68 -2.68
C LEU A 44 5.13 -1.14 -1.31
N LEU A 45 4.21 -0.18 -1.25
CA LEU A 45 3.74 0.38 0.02
C LEU A 45 3.07 -0.69 0.87
N PHE A 46 2.26 -1.54 0.26
CA PHE A 46 1.59 -2.63 0.97
C PHE A 46 2.61 -3.61 1.56
N LEU A 47 3.61 -4.02 0.76
CA LEU A 47 4.63 -4.95 1.22
C LEU A 47 5.46 -4.36 2.35
N MET A 48 5.82 -3.08 2.25
CA MET A 48 6.56 -2.42 3.31
C MET A 48 5.75 -2.34 4.60
N GLY A 49 4.47 -1.99 4.49
CA GLY A 49 3.59 -1.95 5.65
C GLY A 49 3.41 -3.30 6.29
N MET A 50 3.22 -4.34 5.50
CA MET A 50 3.07 -5.70 6.01
C MET A 50 4.36 -6.18 6.69
N HIS A 51 5.50 -5.85 6.11
CA HIS A 51 6.78 -6.21 6.70
C HIS A 51 6.93 -5.59 8.10
N GLU A 52 6.62 -4.31 8.24
CA GLU A 52 6.69 -3.65 9.53
C GLU A 52 5.72 -4.25 10.53
N ILE A 53 4.50 -4.54 10.11
CA ILE A 53 3.50 -5.14 11.00
C ILE A 53 3.97 -6.51 11.48
N MET A 54 4.54 -7.31 10.61
CA MET A 54 4.93 -8.66 10.97
C MET A 54 6.20 -8.72 11.81
N PHE A 55 7.17 -7.82 11.57
CA PHE A 55 8.48 -7.93 12.19
C PHE A 55 8.75 -6.84 13.23
N ASP A 56 8.33 -5.61 12.98
CA ASP A 56 8.67 -4.50 13.87
C ASP A 56 7.57 -4.18 14.87
N TRP A 57 6.32 -4.45 14.52
CA TRP A 57 5.20 -4.10 15.39
C TRP A 57 5.31 -4.77 16.75
N LYS A 58 5.71 -6.02 16.78
CA LYS A 58 5.83 -6.78 18.03
C LYS A 58 6.90 -6.23 18.96
N LYS A 59 7.92 -5.59 18.42
CA LYS A 59 9.02 -5.06 19.21
C LYS A 59 8.63 -3.81 20.00
N GLU A 60 7.63 -3.09 19.54
CA GLU A 60 7.19 -1.86 20.19
C GLU A 60 6.29 -2.13 21.41
N ASP A 61 5.63 -3.25 21.42
CA ASP A 61 4.76 -3.63 22.53
C ASP A 61 5.55 -4.41 23.60
#